data_501c62ec36fc1be37b9b8912153f8e21
#
_entry.id   501c62ec36fc1be37b9b8912153f8e21
#
_cell.length_a   1.000
_cell.length_b   1.000
_cell.length_c   1.000
_cell.angle_alpha   90.00
_cell.angle_beta   90.00
_cell.angle_gamma   90.00
#
_symmetry.space_group_name_H-M   'P 1'
#
loop_
_entity.id
_entity.type
_entity.pdbx_description
1 polymer ?
#
loop_
_entity_poly.entity_id
_entity_poly.type
_entity_poly.pdbx_seq_one_letter_code
_entity_poly.pdbx_strand_id
1 'polypeptide(L)'
;SLDAGVLLYLLEQGWDAKRVEKLLYKESGLLGVSGISADMRTLRGEAAQGNADATRAIDQFTHRVIRETGALTACLGGLDLIAFSGGIGENDAVLREQVCERLAWTGLRIDPQRNLQADGKHAWAVHAPDSRIEIWVIPTDEGRVAAREAAALLREDCAVAA
;
A
#
# COMPACT_ATOMS: atom_id res chain seq x y z
N SER A 1 -8.56 -9.63 4.71
CA SER A 1 -8.32 -10.83 5.53
C SER A 1 -8.61 -12.08 4.71
N LEU A 2 -7.88 -13.15 4.95
CA LEU A 2 -8.12 -14.46 4.36
C LEU A 2 -9.02 -15.26 5.33
N ASP A 3 -10.01 -15.95 4.78
CA ASP A 3 -10.82 -16.89 5.56
C ASP A 3 -9.97 -18.13 5.91
N ALA A 4 -9.92 -18.51 7.18
CA ALA A 4 -9.18 -19.67 7.64
C ALA A 4 -9.71 -20.98 7.00
N GLY A 5 -11.00 -21.06 6.67
CA GLY A 5 -11.60 -22.18 5.96
C GLY A 5 -10.97 -22.46 4.60
N VAL A 6 -10.50 -21.43 3.91
CA VAL A 6 -9.78 -21.58 2.64
C VAL A 6 -8.46 -22.32 2.85
N LEU A 7 -7.72 -22.02 3.93
CA LEU A 7 -6.47 -22.72 4.24
C LEU A 7 -6.72 -24.19 4.57
N LEU A 8 -7.73 -24.46 5.41
CA LEU A 8 -8.10 -25.81 5.77
C LEU A 8 -8.51 -26.64 4.54
N TYR A 9 -9.32 -26.04 3.66
CA TYR A 9 -9.71 -26.67 2.41
C TYR A 9 -8.51 -27.04 1.52
N LEU A 10 -7.53 -26.12 1.37
CA LEU A 10 -6.34 -26.39 0.57
C LEU A 10 -5.50 -27.55 1.16
N LEU A 11 -5.36 -27.57 2.49
CA LEU A 11 -4.66 -28.66 3.18
C LEU A 11 -5.40 -30.01 3.00
N GLU A 12 -6.72 -30.04 3.07
CA GLU A 12 -7.55 -31.22 2.80
C GLU A 12 -7.42 -31.72 1.34
N GLN A 13 -7.15 -30.80 0.40
CA GLN A 13 -6.83 -31.12 -0.98
C GLN A 13 -5.40 -31.66 -1.18
N GLY A 14 -4.66 -31.87 -0.09
CA GLY A 14 -3.30 -32.42 -0.11
C GLY A 14 -2.20 -31.41 -0.39
N TRP A 15 -2.49 -30.10 -0.27
CA TRP A 15 -1.46 -29.08 -0.39
C TRP A 15 -0.61 -29.04 0.88
N ASP A 16 0.71 -29.02 0.71
CA ASP A 16 1.63 -28.81 1.83
C ASP A 16 1.77 -27.31 2.17
N ALA A 17 2.40 -27.03 3.30
CA ALA A 17 2.60 -25.66 3.78
C ALA A 17 3.40 -24.81 2.77
N LYS A 18 4.40 -25.40 2.09
CA LYS A 18 5.22 -24.69 1.10
C LYS A 18 4.40 -24.27 -0.14
N ARG A 19 3.49 -25.14 -0.56
CA ARG A 19 2.60 -24.84 -1.70
C ARG A 19 1.62 -23.73 -1.31
N VAL A 20 1.05 -23.79 -0.09
CA VAL A 20 0.16 -22.73 0.42
C VAL A 20 0.91 -21.42 0.57
N GLU A 21 2.12 -21.44 1.14
CA GLU A 21 2.98 -20.26 1.24
C GLU A 21 3.24 -19.63 -0.14
N LYS A 22 3.63 -20.45 -1.12
CA LYS A 22 3.88 -19.97 -2.49
C LYS A 22 2.64 -19.30 -3.09
N LEU A 23 1.45 -19.93 -2.93
CA LEU A 23 0.20 -19.34 -3.38
C LEU A 23 -0.03 -17.96 -2.77
N LEU A 24 0.09 -17.85 -1.44
CA LEU A 24 -0.26 -16.63 -0.71
C LEU A 24 0.72 -15.50 -0.96
N TYR A 25 2.03 -15.78 -0.98
CA TYR A 25 3.06 -14.75 -1.08
C TYR A 25 3.51 -14.43 -2.51
N LYS A 26 3.32 -15.35 -3.46
CA LYS A 26 3.89 -15.21 -4.81
C LYS A 26 2.86 -15.28 -5.94
N GLU A 27 1.73 -15.96 -5.74
CA GLU A 27 0.78 -16.27 -6.81
C GLU A 27 -0.58 -15.58 -6.61
N SER A 28 -0.82 -14.90 -5.47
CA SER A 28 -2.05 -14.15 -5.18
C SER A 28 -1.89 -12.63 -5.36
N GLY A 29 -2.81 -11.87 -4.81
CA GLY A 29 -2.79 -10.41 -4.90
C GLY A 29 -2.97 -9.90 -6.33
N LEU A 30 -2.22 -8.88 -6.71
CA LEU A 30 -2.29 -8.28 -8.05
C LEU A 30 -2.03 -9.29 -9.15
N LEU A 31 -1.02 -10.16 -8.98
CA LEU A 31 -0.73 -11.23 -9.94
C LEU A 31 -1.89 -12.23 -10.06
N GLY A 32 -2.42 -12.69 -8.92
CA GLY A 32 -3.49 -13.69 -8.91
C GLY A 32 -4.79 -13.18 -9.53
N VAL A 33 -5.07 -11.87 -9.44
CA VAL A 33 -6.26 -11.25 -10.03
C VAL A 33 -6.07 -10.93 -11.51
N SER A 34 -4.89 -10.40 -11.87
CA SER A 34 -4.60 -9.99 -13.25
C SER A 34 -4.17 -11.13 -14.13
N GLY A 35 -3.50 -12.15 -13.58
CA GLY A 35 -2.78 -13.15 -14.35
C GLY A 35 -1.56 -12.60 -15.11
N ILE A 36 -1.19 -11.33 -14.89
CA ILE A 36 -0.19 -10.59 -15.67
C ILE A 36 1.05 -10.28 -14.84
N SER A 37 0.89 -9.52 -13.74
CA SER A 37 2.01 -9.00 -12.96
C SER A 37 1.61 -8.70 -11.51
N ALA A 38 2.60 -8.73 -10.60
CA ALA A 38 2.49 -8.21 -9.26
C ALA A 38 2.91 -6.71 -9.17
N ASP A 39 3.47 -6.14 -10.24
CA ASP A 39 3.93 -4.75 -10.28
C ASP A 39 2.80 -3.83 -10.78
N MET A 40 2.44 -2.85 -9.94
CA MET A 40 1.39 -1.87 -10.25
C MET A 40 1.70 -1.04 -11.50
N ARG A 41 2.96 -0.70 -11.76
CA ARG A 41 3.36 0.08 -12.94
C ARG A 41 3.12 -0.71 -14.24
N THR A 42 3.45 -1.99 -14.23
CA THR A 42 3.15 -2.90 -15.34
C THR A 42 1.66 -2.96 -15.58
N LEU A 43 0.87 -3.14 -14.52
CA LEU A 43 -0.59 -3.20 -14.62
C LEU A 43 -1.20 -1.87 -15.11
N ARG A 44 -0.67 -0.71 -14.68
CA ARG A 44 -1.08 0.59 -15.21
C ARG A 44 -0.83 0.71 -16.72
N GLY A 45 0.32 0.23 -17.20
CA GLY A 45 0.63 0.18 -18.63
C GLY A 45 -0.33 -0.70 -19.42
N GLU A 46 -0.63 -1.88 -18.93
CA GLU A 46 -1.58 -2.82 -19.55
C GLU A 46 -3.03 -2.27 -19.54
N ALA A 47 -3.46 -1.68 -18.43
CA ALA A 47 -4.78 -1.06 -18.33
C ALA A 47 -4.95 0.10 -19.31
N ALA A 48 -3.90 0.91 -19.52
CA ALA A 48 -3.90 2.01 -20.50
C ALA A 48 -4.04 1.49 -21.95
N GLN A 49 -3.68 0.24 -22.21
CA GLN A 49 -3.88 -0.43 -23.50
C GLN A 49 -5.25 -1.15 -23.60
N GLY A 50 -6.10 -1.00 -22.59
CA GLY A 50 -7.44 -1.58 -22.58
C GLY A 50 -7.53 -2.99 -21.98
N ASN A 51 -6.48 -3.46 -21.30
CA ASN A 51 -6.52 -4.78 -20.67
C ASN A 51 -7.46 -4.78 -19.44
N ALA A 52 -8.57 -5.51 -19.57
CA ALA A 52 -9.62 -5.56 -18.54
C ALA A 52 -9.17 -6.27 -17.25
N ASP A 53 -8.28 -7.26 -17.33
CA ASP A 53 -7.80 -8.00 -16.16
C ASP A 53 -6.82 -7.14 -15.34
N ALA A 54 -5.99 -6.33 -16.01
CA ALA A 54 -5.16 -5.35 -15.35
C ALA A 54 -6.00 -4.29 -14.64
N THR A 55 -7.01 -3.75 -15.31
CA THR A 55 -7.96 -2.78 -14.71
C THR A 55 -8.64 -3.37 -13.49
N ARG A 56 -9.16 -4.59 -13.59
CA ARG A 56 -9.82 -5.30 -12.47
C ARG A 56 -8.89 -5.46 -11.25
N ALA A 57 -7.63 -5.81 -11.49
CA ALA A 57 -6.65 -5.98 -10.41
C ALA A 57 -6.36 -4.65 -9.69
N ILE A 58 -6.20 -3.56 -10.45
CA ILE A 58 -6.00 -2.21 -9.93
C ILE A 58 -7.22 -1.76 -9.11
N ASP A 59 -8.42 -1.95 -9.63
CA ASP A 59 -9.67 -1.57 -8.97
C ASP A 59 -9.86 -2.34 -7.66
N GLN A 60 -9.55 -3.63 -7.65
CA GLN A 60 -9.63 -4.45 -6.44
C GLN A 60 -8.62 -4.01 -5.39
N PHE A 61 -7.39 -3.69 -5.79
CA PHE A 61 -6.37 -3.14 -4.90
C PHE A 61 -6.83 -1.82 -4.29
N THR A 62 -7.27 -0.90 -5.12
CA THR A 62 -7.79 0.42 -4.69
C THR A 62 -8.97 0.27 -3.74
N HIS A 63 -9.92 -0.62 -4.06
CA HIS A 63 -11.05 -0.92 -3.19
C HIS A 63 -10.61 -1.44 -1.82
N ARG A 64 -9.60 -2.31 -1.77
CA ARG A 64 -9.03 -2.81 -0.51
C ARG A 64 -8.43 -1.70 0.32
N VAL A 65 -7.66 -0.80 -0.28
CA VAL A 65 -7.09 0.37 0.42
C VAL A 65 -8.20 1.23 1.01
N ILE A 66 -9.22 1.56 0.22
CA ILE A 66 -10.37 2.36 0.68
C ILE A 66 -11.10 1.68 1.85
N ARG A 67 -11.37 0.39 1.73
CA ARG A 67 -12.07 -0.38 2.78
C ARG A 67 -11.29 -0.40 4.09
N GLU A 68 -9.99 -0.70 4.04
CA GLU A 68 -9.17 -0.76 5.24
C GLU A 68 -9.01 0.64 5.86
N THR A 69 -8.81 1.68 5.03
CA THR A 69 -8.76 3.08 5.51
C THR A 69 -10.07 3.47 6.19
N GLY A 70 -11.22 3.15 5.60
CA GLY A 70 -12.53 3.42 6.21
C GLY A 70 -12.73 2.69 7.53
N ALA A 71 -12.33 1.42 7.61
CA ALA A 71 -12.40 0.64 8.84
C ALA A 71 -11.52 1.23 9.96
N LEU A 72 -10.28 1.60 9.63
CA LEU A 72 -9.36 2.23 10.58
C LEU A 72 -9.86 3.61 11.02
N THR A 73 -10.40 4.41 10.11
CA THR A 73 -11.01 5.71 10.43
C THR A 73 -12.14 5.55 11.43
N ALA A 74 -12.99 4.54 11.25
CA ALA A 74 -14.07 4.25 12.19
C ALA A 74 -13.54 3.81 13.57
N CYS A 75 -12.49 2.97 13.62
CA CYS A 75 -11.86 2.55 14.87
C CYS A 75 -11.20 3.71 15.63
N LEU A 76 -10.64 4.69 14.90
CA LEU A 76 -10.02 5.88 15.47
C LEU A 76 -11.04 6.95 15.92
N GLY A 77 -12.30 6.82 15.51
CA GLY A 77 -13.32 7.85 15.76
C GLY A 77 -13.18 9.08 14.88
N GLY A 78 -12.35 9.04 13.86
CA GLY A 78 -12.08 10.14 12.93
C GLY A 78 -10.69 10.05 12.34
N LEU A 79 -10.30 11.09 11.60
CA LEU A 79 -9.00 11.15 10.92
C LEU A 79 -8.55 12.61 10.84
N ASP A 80 -7.34 12.91 11.30
CA ASP A 80 -6.71 14.23 11.18
C ASP A 80 -5.70 14.26 10.03
N LEU A 81 -5.06 13.11 9.75
CA LEU A 81 -4.04 12.98 8.74
C LEU A 81 -4.08 11.59 8.08
N ILE A 82 -3.83 11.54 6.76
CA ILE A 82 -3.50 10.32 6.02
C ILE A 82 -2.13 10.47 5.35
N ALA A 83 -1.29 9.45 5.48
CA ALA A 83 0.01 9.40 4.84
C ALA A 83 0.05 8.25 3.81
N PHE A 84 0.46 8.57 2.59
CA PHE A 84 0.78 7.61 1.55
C PHE A 84 2.28 7.36 1.55
N SER A 85 2.70 6.10 1.72
CA SER A 85 4.10 5.70 1.71
C SER A 85 4.28 4.32 1.08
N GLY A 86 5.54 3.88 0.95
CA GLY A 86 5.89 2.67 0.22
C GLY A 86 5.75 2.84 -1.29
N GLY A 87 6.27 1.87 -2.05
CA GLY A 87 6.45 2.00 -3.49
C GLY A 87 5.22 2.48 -4.27
N ILE A 88 4.03 1.96 -3.97
CA ILE A 88 2.78 2.36 -4.62
C ILE A 88 2.30 3.72 -4.09
N GLY A 89 2.24 3.88 -2.76
CA GLY A 89 1.75 5.11 -2.15
C GLY A 89 2.55 6.35 -2.54
N GLU A 90 3.87 6.21 -2.66
CA GLU A 90 4.79 7.28 -3.04
C GLU A 90 4.72 7.64 -4.52
N ASN A 91 4.50 6.65 -5.41
CA ASN A 91 4.71 6.82 -6.85
C ASN A 91 3.44 6.74 -7.71
N ASP A 92 2.29 6.34 -7.15
CA ASP A 92 1.02 6.23 -7.90
C ASP A 92 0.06 7.38 -7.54
N ALA A 93 0.22 8.51 -8.24
CA ALA A 93 -0.65 9.68 -8.05
C ALA A 93 -2.13 9.37 -8.35
N VAL A 94 -2.40 8.49 -9.32
CA VAL A 94 -3.77 8.10 -9.69
C VAL A 94 -4.43 7.32 -8.56
N LEU A 95 -3.70 6.40 -7.92
CA LEU A 95 -4.21 5.67 -6.77
C LEU A 95 -4.55 6.62 -5.62
N ARG A 96 -3.64 7.57 -5.30
CA ARG A 96 -3.86 8.53 -4.22
C ARG A 96 -5.12 9.37 -4.45
N GLU A 97 -5.30 9.85 -5.69
CA GLU A 97 -6.49 10.59 -6.10
C GLU A 97 -7.76 9.75 -5.94
N GLN A 98 -7.80 8.54 -6.50
CA GLN A 98 -8.93 7.63 -6.41
C GLN A 98 -9.32 7.30 -4.95
N VAL A 99 -8.32 7.07 -4.08
CA VAL A 99 -8.57 6.80 -2.66
C VAL A 99 -9.17 8.02 -1.98
N CYS A 100 -8.59 9.21 -2.20
CA CYS A 100 -9.07 10.44 -1.59
C CYS A 100 -10.47 10.83 -2.08
N GLU A 101 -10.78 10.69 -3.36
CA GLU A 101 -12.10 10.94 -3.93
C GLU A 101 -13.17 10.04 -3.31
N ARG A 102 -12.88 8.75 -3.18
CA ARG A 102 -13.81 7.78 -2.60
C ARG A 102 -14.01 7.97 -1.09
N LEU A 103 -13.05 8.61 -0.41
CA LEU A 103 -13.12 8.97 1.01
C LEU A 103 -13.48 10.44 1.24
N ALA A 104 -13.86 11.19 0.21
CA ALA A 104 -14.18 12.63 0.30
C ALA A 104 -15.29 12.96 1.31
N TRP A 105 -16.17 12.01 1.60
CA TRP A 105 -17.20 12.12 2.63
C TRP A 105 -16.66 12.32 4.05
N THR A 106 -15.39 11.94 4.30
CA THR A 106 -14.71 12.19 5.59
C THR A 106 -14.24 13.63 5.75
N GLY A 107 -14.14 14.38 4.65
CA GLY A 107 -13.57 15.72 4.60
C GLY A 107 -12.19 15.78 3.93
N LEU A 108 -11.69 14.66 3.40
CA LEU A 108 -10.50 14.63 2.56
C LEU A 108 -10.72 15.42 1.27
N ARG A 109 -9.75 16.27 0.91
CA ARG A 109 -9.67 16.97 -0.37
C ARG A 109 -8.24 16.96 -0.84
N ILE A 110 -7.94 16.20 -1.89
CA ILE A 110 -6.62 16.20 -2.53
C ILE A 110 -6.49 17.36 -3.51
N ASP A 111 -5.31 17.96 -3.58
CA ASP A 111 -4.97 18.94 -4.62
C ASP A 111 -4.33 18.17 -5.80
N PRO A 112 -4.97 18.12 -6.99
CA PRO A 112 -4.45 17.34 -8.10
C PRO A 112 -3.06 17.78 -8.57
N GLN A 113 -2.77 19.07 -8.53
CA GLN A 113 -1.47 19.58 -8.98
C GLN A 113 -0.36 19.19 -8.00
N ARG A 114 -0.59 19.40 -6.70
CA ARG A 114 0.36 18.97 -5.67
C ARG A 114 0.55 17.46 -5.66
N ASN A 115 -0.50 16.71 -5.91
CA ASN A 115 -0.44 15.25 -6.00
C ASN A 115 0.47 14.78 -7.14
N LEU A 116 0.40 15.42 -8.32
CA LEU A 116 1.27 15.11 -9.45
C LEU A 116 2.72 15.53 -9.21
N GLN A 117 2.97 16.56 -8.40
CA GLN A 117 4.31 17.04 -8.06
C GLN A 117 5.03 16.23 -6.99
N ALA A 118 4.31 15.39 -6.26
CA ALA A 118 4.90 14.52 -5.24
C ALA A 118 5.80 13.46 -5.91
N ASP A 119 7.10 13.60 -5.73
CA ASP A 119 8.13 12.78 -6.40
C ASP A 119 8.57 11.54 -5.57
N GLY A 120 7.99 11.33 -4.39
CA GLY A 120 8.34 10.24 -3.49
C GLY A 120 9.73 10.36 -2.84
N LYS A 121 10.44 11.47 -3.00
CA LYS A 121 11.79 11.68 -2.43
C LYS A 121 11.78 12.48 -1.13
N HIS A 122 10.78 13.31 -0.96
CA HIS A 122 10.62 14.17 0.21
C HIS A 122 9.18 14.08 0.72
N ALA A 123 8.99 14.34 2.01
CA ALA A 123 7.66 14.48 2.56
C ALA A 123 6.95 15.66 1.90
N TRP A 124 5.79 15.41 1.29
CA TRP A 124 5.08 16.38 0.48
C TRP A 124 3.59 16.41 0.82
N ALA A 125 3.09 17.59 1.18
CA ALA A 125 1.68 17.79 1.46
C ALA A 125 0.90 17.92 0.15
N VAL A 126 -0.12 17.06 -0.03
CA VAL A 126 -0.94 17.00 -1.24
C VAL A 126 -2.41 17.35 -1.00
N HIS A 127 -2.77 17.78 0.19
CA HIS A 127 -4.12 18.24 0.48
C HIS A 127 -4.41 19.62 -0.08
N ALA A 128 -5.67 19.83 -0.48
CA ALA A 128 -6.17 21.13 -0.87
C ALA A 128 -6.34 22.05 0.35
N PRO A 129 -6.33 23.39 0.16
CA PRO A 129 -6.46 24.35 1.28
C PRO A 129 -7.75 24.23 2.09
N ASP A 130 -8.82 23.70 1.49
CA ASP A 130 -10.13 23.47 2.11
C ASP A 130 -10.30 22.05 2.66
N SER A 131 -9.26 21.21 2.61
CA SER A 131 -9.27 19.88 3.18
C SER A 131 -9.28 19.97 4.71
N ARG A 132 -10.22 19.22 5.33
CA ARG A 132 -10.29 19.10 6.79
C ARG A 132 -9.26 18.14 7.37
N ILE A 133 -8.69 17.29 6.52
CA ILE A 133 -7.74 16.22 6.85
C ILE A 133 -6.49 16.46 6.04
N GLU A 134 -5.34 16.42 6.68
CA GLU A 134 -4.05 16.52 6.00
C GLU A 134 -3.79 15.27 5.17
N ILE A 135 -3.23 15.45 3.96
CA ILE A 135 -2.84 14.36 3.08
C ILE A 135 -1.37 14.55 2.73
N TRP A 136 -0.58 13.52 3.05
CA TRP A 136 0.86 13.57 2.85
C TRP A 136 1.34 12.39 2.00
N VAL A 137 2.36 12.63 1.19
CA VAL A 137 3.22 11.60 0.60
C VAL A 137 4.50 11.60 1.41
N ILE A 138 4.81 10.48 2.05
CA ILE A 138 5.97 10.35 2.95
C ILE A 138 6.85 9.20 2.46
N PRO A 139 8.08 9.47 1.98
CA PRO A 139 8.99 8.42 1.55
C PRO A 139 9.38 7.52 2.70
N THR A 140 9.40 6.21 2.43
CA THR A 140 9.83 5.17 3.36
C THR A 140 11.27 4.80 3.06
N ASP A 141 12.11 4.87 4.07
CA ASP A 141 13.50 4.39 4.00
C ASP A 141 13.63 3.15 4.91
N GLU A 142 13.28 1.99 4.34
CA GLU A 142 13.37 0.70 5.05
C GLU A 142 14.81 0.36 5.43
N GLY A 143 15.79 0.78 4.64
CA GLY A 143 17.21 0.58 4.89
C GLY A 143 17.69 1.36 6.12
N ARG A 144 17.09 2.49 6.41
CA ARG A 144 17.45 3.34 7.56
C ARG A 144 17.15 2.68 8.90
N VAL A 145 16.05 1.95 8.99
CA VAL A 145 15.71 1.21 10.22
C VAL A 145 16.73 0.09 10.47
N ALA A 146 16.99 -0.72 9.45
CA ALA A 146 18.00 -1.79 9.55
C ALA A 146 19.40 -1.24 9.86
N ALA A 147 19.81 -0.12 9.24
CA ALA A 147 21.08 0.53 9.52
C ALA A 147 21.18 1.05 10.97
N ARG A 148 20.08 1.61 11.52
CA ARG A 148 20.04 2.05 12.92
C ARG A 148 20.18 0.90 13.91
N GLU A 149 19.48 -0.20 13.67
CA GLU A 149 19.55 -1.40 14.51
C GLU A 149 20.93 -2.04 14.46
N ALA A 150 21.51 -2.18 13.26
CA ALA A 150 22.86 -2.68 13.10
C ALA A 150 23.90 -1.78 13.82
N ALA A 151 23.77 -0.46 13.72
CA ALA A 151 24.64 0.48 14.42
C ALA A 151 24.45 0.43 15.96
N ALA A 152 23.26 0.14 16.45
CA ALA A 152 23.01 -0.04 17.88
C ALA A 152 23.70 -1.30 18.41
N LEU A 153 23.56 -2.44 17.73
CA LEU A 153 24.21 -3.70 18.07
C LEU A 153 25.75 -3.55 18.12
N LEU A 154 26.35 -2.90 17.11
CA LEU A 154 27.80 -2.66 17.08
C LEU A 154 28.28 -1.79 18.26
N ARG A 155 27.45 -0.86 18.76
CA ARG A 155 27.81 -0.03 19.93
C ARG A 155 27.73 -0.83 21.24
N GLU A 156 26.75 -1.73 21.35
CA GLU A 156 26.62 -2.61 22.51
C GLU A 156 27.77 -3.60 22.60
N ASP A 157 28.20 -4.21 21.49
CA ASP A 157 29.35 -5.10 21.44
C ASP A 157 30.66 -4.39 21.82
N CYS A 158 30.86 -3.14 21.37
CA CYS A 158 32.02 -2.35 21.77
C CYS A 158 32.00 -1.96 23.25
N ALA A 159 30.84 -1.80 23.88
CA ALA A 159 30.73 -1.46 25.30
C ALA A 159 30.98 -2.66 26.23
N VAL A 160 30.76 -3.89 25.73
CA VAL A 160 31.00 -5.13 26.47
C VAL A 160 32.50 -5.56 26.39
N ALA A 161 33.24 -5.07 25.37
CA ALA A 161 34.65 -5.38 25.15
C ALA A 161 35.64 -4.40 25.80
N ALA A 162 35.17 -3.37 26.48
CA ALA A 162 35.93 -2.37 27.20
C ALA A 162 35.80 -2.51 28.72
#